data_fc83d08544b945dfed547af3da590525
#
_entry.id   fc83d08544b945dfed547af3da590525
#
_cell.length_a   1.000
_cell.length_b   1.000
_cell.length_c   1.000
_cell.angle_alpha   90.00
_cell.angle_beta   90.00
_cell.angle_gamma   90.00
#
_symmetry.space_group_name_H-M   'P 1'
#
loop_
_entity.id
_entity.type
_entity.pdbx_description
1 polymer ?
#
loop_
_entity_poly.entity_id
_entity_poly.type
_entity_poly.pdbx_seq_one_letter_code
_entity_poly.pdbx_strand_id
1 'polypeptide(L)'
;VWRYQASYGMTASAYVSGTNHPVEDWLVSPSIRLKKSVNPKMHFDHAVRYGNQAYNKEWLKVMVTNNYTGDVTTTEWEHLQFPDSIPDGSNWTFMSTGDFDLSQYNNQSIVIAFQYNTTTGELTSAPTWEIQNLLVYEPEAETTEE
;
A
#
# COMPACT_ATOMS: atom_id res chain seq x y z
N VAL A 1 10.83 -4.50 8.00
CA VAL A 1 10.55 -4.14 9.10
C VAL A 1 9.08 -3.94 9.28
N TRP A 2 8.32 -4.67 8.44
CA TRP A 2 6.90 -4.81 8.64
C TRP A 2 6.62 -5.69 9.86
N ARG A 3 5.70 -5.23 10.72
CA ARG A 3 5.24 -5.98 11.88
C ARG A 3 3.79 -5.64 12.19
N TYR A 4 3.05 -6.59 12.75
CA TYR A 4 1.69 -6.37 13.21
C TYR A 4 1.66 -5.71 14.58
N GLN A 5 0.81 -4.70 14.73
CA GLN A 5 0.52 -4.06 16.02
C GLN A 5 -1.01 -3.99 16.20
N ALA A 6 -1.51 -4.60 17.27
CA ALA A 6 -2.93 -4.84 17.47
C ALA A 6 -3.84 -3.61 17.32
N SER A 7 -3.37 -2.44 17.73
CA SER A 7 -4.18 -1.20 17.66
C SER A 7 -3.96 -0.41 16.37
N TYR A 8 -2.92 -0.75 15.58
CA TYR A 8 -2.48 0.09 14.46
C TYR A 8 -2.39 -0.66 13.14
N GLY A 9 -2.57 -1.98 13.16
CA GLY A 9 -2.46 -2.81 11.95
C GLY A 9 -1.04 -3.19 11.60
N MET A 10 -0.73 -3.29 10.30
CA MET A 10 0.62 -3.56 9.84
C MET A 10 1.43 -2.27 9.83
N THR A 11 2.58 -2.32 10.45
CA THR A 11 3.42 -1.15 10.67
C THR A 11 4.83 -1.38 10.13
N ALA A 12 5.36 -0.41 9.41
CA ALA A 12 6.75 -0.40 8.96
C ALA A 12 7.45 0.88 9.40
N SER A 13 8.68 0.74 9.89
CA SER A 13 9.54 1.89 10.19
C SER A 13 11.00 1.49 10.09
N ALA A 14 11.77 2.37 9.49
CA ALA A 14 13.22 2.24 9.41
C ALA A 14 13.96 3.04 10.50
N TYR A 15 13.21 3.58 11.46
CA TYR A 15 13.79 4.19 12.65
C TYR A 15 13.91 3.13 13.73
N VAL A 16 15.14 2.70 14.01
CA VAL A 16 15.42 1.62 14.96
C VAL A 16 16.57 2.05 15.86
N SER A 17 16.38 1.88 17.18
CA SER A 17 17.40 2.21 18.18
C SER A 17 17.96 3.61 18.05
N GLY A 18 17.10 4.59 17.76
CA GLY A 18 17.48 5.99 17.66
C GLY A 18 18.14 6.39 16.35
N THR A 19 18.15 5.51 15.35
CA THR A 19 18.81 5.75 14.06
C THR A 19 17.87 5.45 12.90
N ASN A 20 17.91 6.31 11.86
CA ASN A 20 17.25 6.06 10.60
C ASN A 20 18.12 5.15 9.73
N HIS A 21 17.55 4.09 9.18
CA HIS A 21 18.27 3.13 8.34
C HIS A 21 17.75 3.12 6.91
N PRO A 22 18.61 2.99 5.90
CA PRO A 22 18.15 2.68 4.55
C PRO A 22 17.73 1.20 4.52
N VAL A 23 16.44 0.95 4.27
CA VAL A 23 15.89 -0.41 4.20
C VAL A 23 14.93 -0.52 3.04
N GLU A 24 14.83 -1.72 2.49
CA GLU A 24 13.78 -2.11 1.55
C GLU A 24 13.08 -3.33 2.10
N ASP A 25 11.78 -3.22 2.34
CA ASP A 25 10.98 -4.29 2.90
C ASP A 25 9.62 -4.35 2.24
N TRP A 26 9.10 -5.55 2.06
CA TRP A 26 7.87 -5.80 1.33
C TRP A 26 6.87 -6.56 2.19
N LEU A 27 5.63 -6.09 2.18
CA LEU A 27 4.48 -6.80 2.73
C LEU A 27 3.65 -7.28 1.57
N VAL A 28 3.55 -8.59 1.37
CA VAL A 28 2.93 -9.21 0.20
C VAL A 28 1.64 -9.90 0.61
N SER A 29 0.55 -9.62 -0.11
CA SER A 29 -0.74 -10.27 0.13
C SER A 29 -0.76 -11.70 -0.39
N PRO A 30 -1.70 -12.52 0.08
CA PRO A 30 -2.07 -13.73 -0.65
C PRO A 30 -2.61 -13.39 -2.03
N SER A 31 -2.75 -14.41 -2.88
CA SER A 31 -3.41 -14.24 -4.18
C SER A 31 -4.87 -13.83 -3.99
N ILE A 32 -5.30 -12.83 -4.75
CA ILE A 32 -6.65 -12.29 -4.73
C ILE A 32 -7.29 -12.54 -6.09
N ARG A 33 -8.43 -13.25 -6.10
CA ARG A 33 -9.13 -13.58 -7.34
C ARG A 33 -10.18 -12.52 -7.64
N LEU A 34 -10.02 -11.85 -8.78
CA LEU A 34 -10.99 -10.89 -9.29
C LEU A 34 -11.90 -11.54 -10.34
N LYS A 35 -12.28 -12.80 -10.08
CA LYS A 35 -13.09 -13.59 -11.01
C LYS A 35 -14.51 -13.02 -11.09
N LYS A 36 -15.00 -12.87 -12.33
CA LYS A 36 -16.30 -12.28 -12.65
C LYS A 36 -16.45 -10.81 -12.24
N SER A 37 -15.33 -10.14 -12.01
CA SER A 37 -15.35 -8.71 -11.73
C SER A 37 -15.53 -7.90 -13.00
N VAL A 38 -16.07 -6.71 -12.86
CA VAL A 38 -16.23 -5.72 -13.92
C VAL A 38 -15.52 -4.42 -13.54
N ASN A 39 -15.64 -4.03 -12.29
CA ASN A 39 -15.08 -2.77 -11.79
C ASN A 39 -14.51 -2.95 -10.38
N PRO A 40 -13.51 -3.83 -10.22
CA PRO A 40 -12.93 -4.08 -8.91
C PRO A 40 -12.14 -2.87 -8.44
N LYS A 41 -12.24 -2.60 -7.15
CA LYS A 41 -11.57 -1.49 -6.48
C LYS A 41 -10.91 -1.96 -5.20
N MET A 42 -9.96 -1.19 -4.73
CA MET A 42 -9.27 -1.44 -3.47
C MET A 42 -9.14 -0.13 -2.70
N HIS A 43 -9.32 -0.18 -1.40
CA HIS A 43 -8.90 0.91 -0.53
C HIS A 43 -8.37 0.35 0.79
N PHE A 44 -7.66 1.17 1.51
CA PHE A 44 -7.25 0.91 2.88
C PHE A 44 -7.14 2.22 3.64
N ASP A 45 -7.03 2.12 4.95
CA ASP A 45 -6.75 3.26 5.79
C ASP A 45 -5.26 3.23 6.16
N HIS A 46 -4.63 4.39 6.16
CA HIS A 46 -3.23 4.46 6.54
C HIS A 46 -2.91 5.73 7.31
N ALA A 47 -1.87 5.64 8.12
CA ALA A 47 -1.27 6.77 8.80
C ALA A 47 0.22 6.80 8.45
N VAL A 48 0.75 8.00 8.28
CA VAL A 48 2.18 8.24 8.06
C VAL A 48 2.63 9.27 9.08
N ARG A 49 3.63 8.92 9.89
CA ARG A 49 4.24 9.85 10.83
C ARG A 49 5.72 9.97 10.53
N TYR A 50 6.25 11.17 10.65
CA TYR A 50 7.66 11.47 10.34
C TYR A 50 7.98 11.32 8.84
N GLY A 51 9.21 11.09 8.53
CA GLY A 51 9.67 11.02 7.16
C GLY A 51 9.96 12.39 6.58
N ASN A 52 9.99 12.44 5.27
CA ASN A 52 10.18 13.66 4.50
C ASN A 52 9.07 13.74 3.46
N GLN A 53 8.25 14.78 3.52
CA GLN A 53 7.11 14.95 2.62
C GLN A 53 7.50 14.91 1.14
N ALA A 54 8.71 15.37 0.82
CA ALA A 54 9.20 15.31 -0.55
C ALA A 54 9.50 13.89 -1.05
N TYR A 55 9.75 12.94 -0.14
CA TYR A 55 10.16 11.58 -0.48
C TYR A 55 9.18 10.50 -0.04
N ASN A 56 8.26 10.79 0.87
CA ASN A 56 7.38 9.76 1.43
C ASN A 56 6.62 8.99 0.34
N LYS A 57 6.15 9.64 -0.72
CA LYS A 57 5.49 8.96 -1.84
C LYS A 57 6.39 8.02 -2.62
N GLU A 58 7.69 8.28 -2.64
CA GLU A 58 8.66 7.40 -3.29
C GLU A 58 9.06 6.24 -2.39
N TRP A 59 9.04 6.47 -1.08
CA TRP A 59 9.42 5.47 -0.09
C TRP A 59 8.29 4.49 0.26
N LEU A 60 7.04 4.92 0.12
CA LEU A 60 5.85 4.18 0.52
C LEU A 60 5.01 3.91 -0.73
N LYS A 61 5.08 2.68 -1.27
CA LYS A 61 4.47 2.33 -2.55
C LYS A 61 3.50 1.17 -2.42
N VAL A 62 2.43 1.26 -3.20
CA VAL A 62 1.49 0.16 -3.41
C VAL A 62 1.78 -0.44 -4.78
N MET A 63 2.00 -1.76 -4.80
CA MET A 63 2.37 -2.49 -6.01
C MET A 63 1.34 -3.58 -6.28
N VAL A 64 1.16 -3.91 -7.55
CA VAL A 64 0.27 -4.98 -7.98
C VAL A 64 0.92 -5.80 -9.09
N THR A 65 0.65 -7.09 -9.11
CA THR A 65 1.06 -7.97 -10.20
C THR A 65 -0.02 -9.01 -10.46
N ASN A 66 -0.14 -9.43 -11.70
CA ASN A 66 -0.95 -10.58 -12.08
C ASN A 66 -0.10 -11.84 -12.33
N ASN A 67 1.18 -11.78 -12.03
CA ASN A 67 2.12 -12.88 -12.25
C ASN A 67 3.21 -12.91 -11.18
N TYR A 68 2.79 -13.16 -9.94
CA TYR A 68 3.72 -13.24 -8.82
C TYR A 68 4.59 -14.49 -8.93
N THR A 69 5.91 -14.33 -8.95
CA THR A 69 6.86 -15.42 -9.12
C THR A 69 7.18 -16.17 -7.84
N GLY A 70 6.72 -15.66 -6.69
CA GLY A 70 7.14 -16.13 -5.38
C GLY A 70 8.32 -15.35 -4.79
N ASP A 71 8.90 -14.44 -5.57
CA ASP A 71 10.02 -13.59 -5.18
C ASP A 71 9.78 -12.17 -5.66
N VAL A 72 9.79 -11.21 -4.74
CA VAL A 72 9.52 -9.80 -5.05
C VAL A 72 10.57 -9.22 -6.01
N THR A 73 11.79 -9.75 -6.00
CA THR A 73 12.90 -9.23 -6.83
C THR A 73 12.84 -9.70 -8.27
N THR A 74 12.11 -10.79 -8.56
CA THR A 74 11.96 -11.34 -9.92
C THR A 74 10.57 -11.12 -10.50
N THR A 75 9.67 -10.55 -9.71
CA THR A 75 8.30 -10.22 -10.14
C THR A 75 8.28 -8.88 -10.84
N GLU A 76 7.55 -8.79 -11.94
CA GLU A 76 7.24 -7.50 -12.57
C GLU A 76 6.04 -6.89 -11.86
N TRP A 77 6.28 -5.75 -11.22
CA TRP A 77 5.26 -5.02 -10.46
C TRP A 77 4.80 -3.79 -11.22
N GLU A 78 3.50 -3.49 -11.11
CA GLU A 78 2.97 -2.18 -11.48
C GLU A 78 2.82 -1.33 -10.23
N HIS A 79 3.32 -0.10 -10.26
CA HIS A 79 3.16 0.86 -9.18
C HIS A 79 1.79 1.52 -9.28
N LEU A 80 0.92 1.27 -8.30
CA LEU A 80 -0.38 1.93 -8.21
C LEU A 80 -0.21 3.30 -7.57
N GLN A 81 -0.62 4.35 -8.27
CA GLN A 81 -0.60 5.70 -7.73
C GLN A 81 -1.73 5.87 -6.71
N PHE A 82 -1.45 6.55 -5.59
CA PHE A 82 -2.49 6.85 -4.62
C PHE A 82 -3.58 7.73 -5.27
N PRO A 83 -4.87 7.35 -5.14
CA PRO A 83 -5.96 8.17 -5.70
C PRO A 83 -6.05 9.55 -5.07
N ASP A 84 -5.80 9.61 -3.76
CA ASP A 84 -5.82 10.84 -2.97
C ASP A 84 -4.44 11.14 -2.39
N SER A 85 -4.29 12.29 -1.75
CA SER A 85 -3.07 12.64 -1.04
C SER A 85 -2.79 11.66 0.10
N ILE A 86 -1.54 11.32 0.30
CA ILE A 86 -1.13 10.53 1.47
C ILE A 86 -1.05 11.44 2.70
N PRO A 87 -1.11 10.87 3.93
CA PRO A 87 -0.84 11.65 5.14
C PRO A 87 0.52 12.35 5.07
N ASP A 88 0.58 13.57 5.58
CA ASP A 88 1.76 14.43 5.42
C ASP A 88 2.91 14.17 6.41
N GLY A 89 2.75 13.20 7.30
CA GLY A 89 3.77 12.86 8.30
C GLY A 89 3.68 13.66 9.59
N SER A 90 2.70 14.55 9.74
CA SER A 90 2.60 15.47 10.87
C SER A 90 1.89 14.87 12.10
N ASN A 91 1.15 13.80 11.94
CA ASN A 91 0.39 13.17 13.01
C ASN A 91 0.12 11.69 12.74
N TRP A 92 -0.57 11.03 13.69
CA TRP A 92 -0.90 9.60 13.63
C TRP A 92 -2.33 9.35 13.13
N THR A 93 -2.98 10.34 12.50
CA THR A 93 -4.36 10.21 12.06
C THR A 93 -4.45 9.31 10.83
N PHE A 94 -5.29 8.29 10.89
CA PHE A 94 -5.59 7.43 9.74
C PHE A 94 -6.47 8.16 8.74
N MET A 95 -6.14 7.99 7.46
CA MET A 95 -6.91 8.51 6.34
C MET A 95 -7.19 7.38 5.37
N SER A 96 -8.37 7.40 4.74
CA SER A 96 -8.62 6.50 3.60
C SER A 96 -7.76 6.90 2.41
N THR A 97 -7.28 5.88 1.68
CA THR A 97 -6.54 6.12 0.43
C THR A 97 -7.44 6.61 -0.71
N GLY A 98 -8.76 6.50 -0.58
CA GLY A 98 -9.66 6.51 -1.74
C GLY A 98 -9.55 5.19 -2.52
N ASP A 99 -10.32 5.08 -3.60
CA ASP A 99 -10.37 3.84 -4.37
C ASP A 99 -9.28 3.77 -5.44
N PHE A 100 -8.43 2.74 -5.34
CA PHE A 100 -7.59 2.33 -6.46
C PHE A 100 -8.45 1.57 -7.46
N ASP A 101 -8.30 1.89 -8.74
CA ASP A 101 -8.99 1.19 -9.83
C ASP A 101 -8.19 -0.05 -10.23
N LEU A 102 -8.81 -1.23 -10.09
CA LEU A 102 -8.21 -2.50 -10.47
C LEU A 102 -8.87 -3.10 -11.71
N SER A 103 -9.62 -2.31 -12.49
CA SER A 103 -10.40 -2.83 -13.62
C SER A 103 -9.56 -3.45 -14.73
N GLN A 104 -8.30 -3.03 -14.88
CA GLN A 104 -7.41 -3.66 -15.85
C GLN A 104 -7.07 -5.12 -15.50
N TYR A 105 -7.37 -5.56 -14.28
CA TYR A 105 -7.14 -6.92 -13.80
C TYR A 105 -8.42 -7.74 -13.69
N ASN A 106 -9.51 -7.31 -14.32
CA ASN A 106 -10.79 -8.04 -14.33
C ASN A 106 -10.59 -9.50 -14.72
N ASN A 107 -11.25 -10.40 -13.99
CA ASN A 107 -11.22 -11.84 -14.22
C ASN A 107 -9.85 -12.48 -14.02
N GLN A 108 -8.92 -11.81 -13.40
CA GLN A 108 -7.57 -12.29 -13.13
C GLN A 108 -7.36 -12.50 -11.64
N SER A 109 -6.29 -13.23 -11.32
CA SER A 109 -5.77 -13.28 -9.96
C SER A 109 -4.61 -12.30 -9.83
N ILE A 110 -4.56 -11.56 -8.74
CA ILE A 110 -3.54 -10.57 -8.47
C ILE A 110 -2.90 -10.77 -7.11
N VAL A 111 -1.74 -10.19 -6.94
CA VAL A 111 -1.07 -10.03 -5.64
C VAL A 111 -0.81 -8.55 -5.42
N ILE A 112 -1.17 -8.06 -4.25
CA ILE A 112 -0.90 -6.68 -3.82
C ILE A 112 0.31 -6.72 -2.89
N ALA A 113 1.19 -5.74 -3.02
CA ALA A 113 2.31 -5.58 -2.11
C ALA A 113 2.46 -4.13 -1.69
N PHE A 114 2.95 -3.95 -0.47
CA PHE A 114 3.31 -2.66 0.09
C PHE A 114 4.82 -2.64 0.23
N GLN A 115 5.47 -1.74 -0.48
CA GLN A 115 6.91 -1.59 -0.43
C GLN A 115 7.28 -0.39 0.45
N TYR A 116 8.07 -0.65 1.47
CA TYR A 116 8.73 0.36 2.28
C TYR A 116 10.19 0.40 1.86
N ASN A 117 10.63 1.49 1.23
CA ASN A 117 11.97 1.57 0.68
C ASN A 117 12.57 2.95 0.93
N THR A 118 13.49 3.04 1.89
CA THR A 118 14.20 4.27 2.26
C THR A 118 15.63 4.28 1.74
N THR A 119 15.96 3.45 0.75
CA THR A 119 17.32 3.37 0.20
C THR A 119 17.63 4.49 -0.80
N THR A 120 16.63 5.27 -1.19
CA THR A 120 16.77 6.37 -2.15
C THR A 120 16.40 7.70 -1.49
N GLY A 121 16.81 8.81 -2.10
CA GLY A 121 16.54 10.15 -1.58
C GLY A 121 17.41 10.50 -0.37
N GLU A 122 17.01 11.55 0.34
CA GLU A 122 17.75 12.04 1.52
C GLU A 122 17.05 11.56 2.80
N LEU A 123 17.60 10.53 3.41
CA LEU A 123 17.06 9.92 4.62
C LEU A 123 17.50 10.69 5.87
N THR A 124 16.83 11.80 6.16
CA THR A 124 17.03 12.56 7.41
C THR A 124 16.03 12.14 8.49
N SER A 125 14.91 11.56 8.09
CA SER A 125 13.87 11.07 8.99
C SER A 125 13.13 9.93 8.28
N ALA A 126 13.12 8.74 8.88
CA ALA A 126 12.39 7.61 8.35
C ALA A 126 10.90 7.73 8.69
N PRO A 127 9.99 7.53 7.72
CA PRO A 127 8.57 7.52 8.03
C PRO A 127 8.19 6.25 8.79
N THR A 128 7.14 6.35 9.59
CA THR A 128 6.39 5.20 10.10
C THR A 128 5.12 5.10 9.29
N TRP A 129 4.87 3.95 8.68
CA TRP A 129 3.68 3.68 7.88
C TRP A 129 2.83 2.63 8.55
N GLU A 130 1.58 2.98 8.84
CA GLU A 130 0.61 2.07 9.45
C GLU A 130 -0.53 1.84 8.48
N ILE A 131 -0.89 0.57 8.26
CA ILE A 131 -1.92 0.16 7.29
C ILE A 131 -2.93 -0.72 8.00
N GLN A 132 -4.22 -0.41 7.81
CA GLN A 132 -5.33 -1.23 8.30
C GLN A 132 -6.53 -1.17 7.36
N ASN A 133 -7.48 -2.08 7.58
CA ASN A 133 -8.76 -2.11 6.87
C ASN A 133 -8.61 -2.22 5.34
N LEU A 134 -7.67 -3.04 4.88
CA LEU A 134 -7.54 -3.31 3.45
C LEU A 134 -8.78 -4.03 2.94
N LEU A 135 -9.43 -3.47 1.93
CA LEU A 135 -10.60 -4.05 1.28
C LEU A 135 -10.41 -4.02 -0.23
N VAL A 136 -10.53 -5.19 -0.85
CA VAL A 136 -10.66 -5.34 -2.30
C VAL A 136 -12.12 -5.71 -2.55
N TYR A 137 -12.82 -4.95 -3.36
CA TYR A 137 -14.26 -5.09 -3.52
C TYR A 137 -14.71 -4.65 -4.90
N GLU A 138 -15.94 -5.02 -5.24
CA GLU A 138 -16.60 -4.49 -6.41
C GLU A 138 -17.84 -3.72 -5.96
N PRO A 139 -17.96 -2.42 -6.31
CA PRO A 139 -19.14 -1.64 -5.96
C PRO A 139 -20.39 -2.27 -6.54
N GLU A 140 -21.50 -2.25 -5.79
CA GLU A 140 -22.78 -2.72 -6.31
C GLU A 140 -23.21 -1.85 -7.50
N ALA A 141 -23.72 -2.51 -8.55
CA ALA A 141 -24.34 -1.80 -9.65
C ALA A 141 -25.58 -1.03 -9.14
N GLU A 142 -25.72 0.23 -9.54
CA GLU A 142 -26.92 0.98 -9.23
C GLU A 142 -28.15 0.26 -9.79
N THR A 143 -29.07 -0.08 -8.90
CA THR A 143 -30.36 -0.60 -9.32
C THR A 143 -31.20 0.58 -9.80
N THR A 144 -31.39 0.67 -11.11
CA THR A 144 -32.42 1.57 -11.65
C THR A 144 -33.78 0.89 -11.44
N GLU A 145 -34.58 1.43 -10.53
CA GLU A 145 -35.96 1.03 -10.46
C GLU A 145 -36.71 1.61 -11.68
N GLU A 146 -37.30 0.76 -12.46
CA GLU A 146 -38.25 1.15 -13.48
C GLU A 146 -39.65 1.37 -12.88
#